data_4eb8c649cfd3d9ed6f82d8e188865d77
#
_entry.id   4eb8c649cfd3d9ed6f82d8e188865d77
#
_cell.length_a   1.000
_cell.length_b   1.000
_cell.length_c   1.000
_cell.angle_alpha   90.00
_cell.angle_beta   90.00
_cell.angle_gamma   90.00
#
_symmetry.space_group_name_H-M   'P 1'
#
loop_
_entity.id
_entity.type
_entity.pdbx_description
1 polymer ?
#
loop_
_entity_poly.entity_id
_entity_poly.type
_entity_poly.pdbx_seq_one_letter_code
_entity_poly.pdbx_strand_id
1 'polypeptide(L)'
;RPPFTVEVAQDVAAAMQEIAKKQAGHDVVGEVDGCDVAIVNTCGFIDTAKSEAIDQILQLAEVKKAGGLKKILVAGCLSQRYKNDILESLPEVDGMLGTGSFGEICQAVEDVMHDGRPLYFGDKSGPVEEIGRVITTGPGWAYLRIAEGCDNWCAFCAIPAIRGRYRSRALDAIVQEAKELAALGVKELIVIAQDITRWGTDLYGKPSLALLLRELVKVEGIRWIRLHYLYPEIMDDELIDLIANEDKIVKYLDIPIQHINNDILRRMNRHCTGDEIRALLQKLRARIPGLVLRTSLITGLPGEGEAEFEQLCVWLREARLERVGVFPFS
;
A
#
# COMPACT_ATOMS: atom_id res chain seq x y z
N ARG A 1 12.64 -32.53 7.84
CA ARG A 1 13.04 -31.49 8.81
C ARG A 1 11.83 -31.10 9.63
N PRO A 2 11.95 -30.90 10.94
CA PRO A 2 10.82 -30.33 11.70
C PRO A 2 10.57 -28.90 11.22
N PRO A 3 9.30 -28.44 11.09
CA PRO A 3 8.98 -27.08 10.76
C PRO A 3 9.45 -26.13 11.87
N PHE A 4 9.91 -24.93 11.49
CA PHE A 4 10.21 -23.88 12.46
C PHE A 4 8.90 -23.18 12.88
N THR A 5 8.86 -22.70 14.12
CA THR A 5 7.79 -21.82 14.59
C THR A 5 8.12 -20.38 14.23
N VAL A 6 7.22 -19.74 13.49
CA VAL A 6 7.40 -18.39 12.95
C VAL A 6 6.25 -17.51 13.43
N GLU A 7 6.57 -16.42 14.13
CA GLU A 7 5.62 -15.36 14.39
C GLU A 7 5.83 -14.21 13.39
N VAL A 8 4.74 -13.69 12.88
CA VAL A 8 4.76 -12.53 11.99
C VAL A 8 3.93 -11.42 12.64
N ALA A 9 4.62 -10.40 13.15
CA ALA A 9 4.00 -9.27 13.79
C ALA A 9 3.38 -8.31 12.77
N GLN A 10 2.11 -7.96 12.99
CA GLN A 10 1.26 -6.97 12.30
C GLN A 10 0.70 -7.30 10.89
N ASP A 11 -0.39 -6.61 10.56
CA ASP A 11 -1.39 -6.87 9.51
C ASP A 11 -0.92 -6.97 8.05
N VAL A 12 0.30 -6.60 7.71
CA VAL A 12 0.83 -6.69 6.34
C VAL A 12 1.47 -8.04 6.05
N ALA A 13 1.50 -8.86 7.05
CA ALA A 13 2.15 -10.17 7.03
C ALA A 13 1.36 -11.26 6.29
N ALA A 14 0.15 -10.99 5.81
CA ALA A 14 -0.72 -12.01 5.22
C ALA A 14 -0.04 -12.79 4.07
N ALA A 15 0.71 -12.11 3.21
CA ALA A 15 1.46 -12.77 2.15
C ALA A 15 2.64 -13.59 2.69
N MET A 16 3.37 -13.07 3.67
CA MET A 16 4.50 -13.78 4.28
C MET A 16 4.04 -15.00 5.08
N GLN A 17 2.91 -14.90 5.80
CA GLN A 17 2.32 -16.03 6.51
C GLN A 17 1.89 -17.14 5.55
N GLU A 18 1.27 -16.77 4.42
CA GLU A 18 0.87 -17.73 3.39
C GLU A 18 2.07 -18.47 2.81
N ILE A 19 3.14 -17.74 2.48
CA ILE A 19 4.38 -18.32 1.95
C ILE A 19 5.01 -19.23 2.99
N ALA A 20 5.20 -18.77 4.21
CA ALA A 20 5.81 -19.54 5.27
C ALA A 20 5.05 -20.85 5.56
N LYS A 21 3.72 -20.78 5.64
CA LYS A 21 2.88 -21.92 5.95
C LYS A 21 2.71 -22.89 4.79
N LYS A 22 2.40 -22.40 3.57
CA LYS A 22 2.08 -23.27 2.43
C LYS A 22 3.29 -23.77 1.67
N GLN A 23 4.34 -22.95 1.54
CA GLN A 23 5.49 -23.32 0.71
C GLN A 23 6.58 -24.08 1.49
N ALA A 24 6.82 -23.72 2.75
CA ALA A 24 7.89 -24.29 3.55
C ALA A 24 7.40 -25.18 4.70
N GLY A 25 6.10 -25.21 4.98
CA GLY A 25 5.53 -26.04 6.06
C GLY A 25 5.87 -25.53 7.45
N HIS A 26 6.24 -24.26 7.61
CA HIS A 26 6.46 -23.65 8.91
C HIS A 26 5.15 -23.47 9.67
N ASP A 27 5.19 -23.61 11.00
CA ASP A 27 4.06 -23.29 11.87
C ASP A 27 4.05 -21.80 12.17
N VAL A 28 3.02 -21.08 11.66
CA VAL A 28 2.82 -19.67 11.95
C VAL A 28 1.96 -19.54 13.22
N VAL A 29 2.52 -18.91 14.25
CA VAL A 29 1.92 -18.76 15.58
C VAL A 29 1.59 -17.29 15.86
N GLY A 30 0.71 -17.04 16.81
CA GLY A 30 0.30 -15.68 17.19
C GLY A 30 0.98 -15.12 18.44
N GLU A 31 1.90 -15.89 19.03
CA GLU A 31 2.62 -15.50 20.25
C GLU A 31 4.12 -15.63 20.05
N VAL A 32 4.88 -14.68 20.56
CA VAL A 32 6.34 -14.61 20.41
C VAL A 32 7.07 -15.61 21.29
N ASP A 33 6.56 -15.82 22.50
CA ASP A 33 7.26 -16.65 23.49
C ASP A 33 7.31 -18.12 23.06
N GLY A 34 8.52 -18.63 22.93
CA GLY A 34 8.78 -19.98 22.43
C GLY A 34 8.91 -20.07 20.90
N CYS A 35 8.85 -18.97 20.16
CA CYS A 35 9.08 -18.96 18.72
C CYS A 35 10.54 -19.17 18.33
N ASP A 36 10.75 -19.79 17.17
CA ASP A 36 12.08 -19.86 16.56
C ASP A 36 12.46 -18.54 15.89
N VAL A 37 11.56 -17.96 15.11
CA VAL A 37 11.79 -16.73 14.33
C VAL A 37 10.62 -15.77 14.46
N ALA A 38 10.91 -14.52 14.82
CA ALA A 38 9.96 -13.41 14.69
C ALA A 38 10.26 -12.60 13.42
N ILE A 39 9.24 -12.35 12.60
CA ILE A 39 9.36 -11.53 11.40
C ILE A 39 8.61 -10.21 11.65
N VAL A 40 9.34 -9.10 11.67
CA VAL A 40 8.78 -7.75 11.82
C VAL A 40 8.61 -7.13 10.43
N ASN A 41 7.36 -7.01 9.98
CA ASN A 41 7.08 -6.27 8.76
C ASN A 41 6.91 -4.78 9.08
N THR A 42 7.71 -3.94 8.43
CA THR A 42 7.94 -2.57 8.86
C THR A 42 7.46 -1.54 7.85
N CYS A 43 6.96 -0.40 8.34
CA CYS A 43 6.72 0.81 7.55
C CYS A 43 7.89 1.79 7.73
N GLY A 44 8.40 2.32 6.61
CA GLY A 44 9.49 3.31 6.59
C GLY A 44 9.06 4.65 6.00
N PHE A 45 7.74 4.96 5.99
CA PHE A 45 7.21 6.13 5.30
C PHE A 45 7.15 7.37 6.19
N ILE A 46 6.53 7.27 7.37
CA ILE A 46 6.39 8.37 8.34
C ILE A 46 7.15 8.07 9.64
N ASP A 47 7.55 9.11 10.35
CA ASP A 47 8.40 8.98 11.55
C ASP A 47 7.72 8.18 12.67
N THR A 48 6.43 8.40 12.91
CA THR A 48 5.68 7.64 13.92
C THR A 48 5.70 6.14 13.64
N ALA A 49 5.49 5.72 12.40
CA ALA A 49 5.52 4.31 12.02
C ALA A 49 6.94 3.71 12.06
N LYS A 50 7.98 4.54 11.82
CA LYS A 50 9.38 4.12 12.01
C LYS A 50 9.67 3.87 13.48
N SER A 51 9.29 4.80 14.34
CA SER A 51 9.48 4.65 15.80
C SER A 51 8.77 3.42 16.33
N GLU A 52 7.51 3.20 15.94
CA GLU A 52 6.75 2.01 16.32
C GLU A 52 7.45 0.71 15.88
N ALA A 53 7.94 0.65 14.64
CA ALA A 53 8.67 -0.52 14.15
C ALA A 53 9.99 -0.77 14.91
N ILE A 54 10.73 0.30 15.25
CA ILE A 54 11.96 0.20 16.04
C ILE A 54 11.64 -0.27 17.47
N ASP A 55 10.63 0.31 18.11
CA ASP A 55 10.22 -0.08 19.46
C ASP A 55 9.81 -1.57 19.49
N GLN A 56 9.12 -2.05 18.48
CA GLN A 56 8.74 -3.45 18.34
C GLN A 56 9.98 -4.36 18.19
N ILE A 57 10.95 -3.98 17.36
CA ILE A 57 12.22 -4.71 17.22
C ILE A 57 12.95 -4.79 18.57
N LEU A 58 13.01 -3.68 19.31
CA LEU A 58 13.66 -3.63 20.64
C LEU A 58 12.93 -4.50 21.68
N GLN A 59 11.60 -4.51 21.68
CA GLN A 59 10.81 -5.42 22.53
C GLN A 59 11.12 -6.89 22.23
N LEU A 60 11.17 -7.25 20.95
CA LEU A 60 11.54 -8.61 20.52
C LEU A 60 12.99 -8.97 20.91
N ALA A 61 13.90 -7.99 20.87
CA ALA A 61 15.26 -8.18 21.32
C ALA A 61 15.34 -8.52 22.82
N GLU A 62 14.50 -7.93 23.67
CA GLU A 62 14.42 -8.31 25.09
C GLU A 62 13.88 -9.74 25.28
N VAL A 63 12.85 -10.13 24.51
CA VAL A 63 12.34 -11.53 24.53
C VAL A 63 13.43 -12.50 24.08
N LYS A 64 14.20 -12.15 23.06
CA LYS A 64 15.34 -12.95 22.58
C LYS A 64 16.43 -13.08 23.63
N LYS A 65 16.80 -12.02 24.33
CA LYS A 65 17.75 -12.04 25.45
C LYS A 65 17.30 -12.93 26.61
N ALA A 66 15.98 -12.95 26.88
CA ALA A 66 15.37 -13.81 27.88
C ALA A 66 15.25 -15.28 27.46
N GLY A 67 15.56 -15.62 26.22
CA GLY A 67 15.52 -16.98 25.68
C GLY A 67 14.16 -17.43 25.15
N GLY A 68 13.17 -16.53 25.10
CA GLY A 68 11.83 -16.78 24.55
C GLY A 68 11.74 -16.70 23.01
N LEU A 69 12.78 -16.19 22.35
CA LEU A 69 12.88 -16.06 20.90
C LEU A 69 14.30 -16.36 20.45
N LYS A 70 14.49 -17.03 19.29
CA LYS A 70 15.84 -17.34 18.80
C LYS A 70 16.35 -16.30 17.81
N LYS A 71 15.54 -15.88 16.85
CA LYS A 71 15.97 -15.02 15.72
C LYS A 71 14.94 -13.96 15.38
N ILE A 72 15.41 -12.79 14.89
CA ILE A 72 14.61 -11.66 14.45
C ILE A 72 14.93 -11.34 12.99
N LEU A 73 13.92 -11.41 12.11
CA LEU A 73 13.99 -10.95 10.73
C LEU A 73 13.18 -9.65 10.58
N VAL A 74 13.75 -8.67 9.89
CA VAL A 74 13.07 -7.40 9.59
C VAL A 74 12.79 -7.31 8.10
N ALA A 75 11.54 -7.07 7.72
CA ALA A 75 11.11 -6.98 6.33
C ALA A 75 10.35 -5.67 6.05
N GLY A 76 10.27 -5.27 4.79
CA GLY A 76 9.40 -4.19 4.36
C GLY A 76 10.08 -2.86 4.05
N CYS A 77 9.35 -1.77 4.26
CA CYS A 77 9.78 -0.44 3.80
C CYS A 77 10.93 0.14 4.63
N LEU A 78 10.96 -0.12 5.94
CA LEU A 78 12.03 0.37 6.81
C LEU A 78 13.35 -0.29 6.44
N SER A 79 13.39 -1.62 6.32
CA SER A 79 14.58 -2.36 5.91
C SER A 79 15.06 -1.93 4.52
N GLN A 80 14.15 -1.71 3.57
CA GLN A 80 14.49 -1.23 2.23
C GLN A 80 15.14 0.16 2.24
N ARG A 81 14.63 1.07 3.09
CA ARG A 81 15.06 2.47 3.11
C ARG A 81 16.31 2.71 3.95
N TYR A 82 16.42 2.02 5.09
CA TYR A 82 17.43 2.26 6.13
C TYR A 82 18.31 1.04 6.40
N LYS A 83 18.60 0.25 5.37
CA LYS A 83 19.37 -0.99 5.46
C LYS A 83 20.63 -0.88 6.32
N ASN A 84 21.49 0.11 6.02
CA ASN A 84 22.77 0.25 6.71
C ASN A 84 22.58 0.76 8.16
N ASP A 85 21.67 1.69 8.37
CA ASP A 85 21.39 2.24 9.70
C ASP A 85 20.86 1.14 10.64
N ILE A 86 20.01 0.23 10.16
CA ILE A 86 19.52 -0.92 10.92
C ILE A 86 20.66 -1.88 11.24
N LEU A 87 21.53 -2.17 10.28
CA LEU A 87 22.67 -3.06 10.48
C LEU A 87 23.65 -2.57 11.55
N GLU A 88 23.84 -1.25 11.62
CA GLU A 88 24.76 -0.60 12.54
C GLU A 88 24.12 -0.37 13.92
N SER A 89 22.85 0.04 13.97
CA SER A 89 22.18 0.50 15.18
C SER A 89 21.38 -0.58 15.90
N LEU A 90 20.99 -1.66 15.21
CA LEU A 90 20.18 -2.77 15.75
C LEU A 90 20.89 -4.11 15.55
N PRO A 91 21.95 -4.38 16.32
CA PRO A 91 22.75 -5.63 16.20
C PRO A 91 21.93 -6.89 16.55
N GLU A 92 20.80 -6.74 17.23
CA GLU A 92 19.87 -7.82 17.59
C GLU A 92 19.15 -8.42 16.39
N VAL A 93 19.08 -7.68 15.27
CA VAL A 93 18.44 -8.12 14.01
C VAL A 93 19.35 -9.17 13.34
N ASP A 94 18.82 -10.36 13.14
CA ASP A 94 19.56 -11.48 12.55
C ASP A 94 19.53 -11.49 11.01
N GLY A 95 18.55 -10.85 10.40
CA GLY A 95 18.48 -10.74 8.94
C GLY A 95 17.44 -9.75 8.46
N MET A 96 17.51 -9.37 7.17
CA MET A 96 16.61 -8.38 6.60
C MET A 96 16.19 -8.73 5.18
N LEU A 97 14.94 -8.32 4.85
CA LEU A 97 14.38 -8.40 3.50
C LEU A 97 13.86 -7.03 3.07
N GLY A 98 14.22 -6.62 1.85
CA GLY A 98 13.68 -5.44 1.20
C GLY A 98 12.31 -5.70 0.55
N THR A 99 11.71 -4.65 -0.01
CA THR A 99 10.38 -4.72 -0.65
C THR A 99 10.34 -5.53 -1.96
N GLY A 100 11.50 -5.80 -2.56
CA GLY A 100 11.64 -6.64 -3.75
C GLY A 100 11.97 -8.11 -3.46
N SER A 101 11.90 -8.57 -2.21
CA SER A 101 12.36 -9.90 -1.79
C SER A 101 11.38 -10.63 -0.89
N PHE A 102 10.10 -10.31 -0.92
CA PHE A 102 9.12 -10.99 -0.06
C PHE A 102 8.96 -12.48 -0.39
N GLY A 103 9.14 -12.87 -1.64
CA GLY A 103 9.12 -14.27 -2.07
C GLY A 103 10.24 -15.11 -1.47
N GLU A 104 11.33 -14.48 -1.01
CA GLU A 104 12.50 -15.16 -0.43
C GLU A 104 12.38 -15.38 1.08
N ILE A 105 11.22 -15.10 1.70
CA ILE A 105 11.05 -15.16 3.16
C ILE A 105 11.34 -16.55 3.75
N CYS A 106 10.96 -17.62 3.06
CA CYS A 106 11.22 -18.99 3.53
C CYS A 106 12.71 -19.28 3.54
N GLN A 107 13.43 -18.86 2.50
CA GLN A 107 14.88 -19.02 2.44
C GLN A 107 15.57 -18.20 3.53
N ALA A 108 15.08 -16.97 3.79
CA ALA A 108 15.63 -16.13 4.86
C ALA A 108 15.42 -16.77 6.26
N VAL A 109 14.28 -17.40 6.50
CA VAL A 109 14.02 -18.17 7.74
C VAL A 109 15.00 -19.34 7.87
N GLU A 110 15.19 -20.11 6.81
CA GLU A 110 16.14 -21.23 6.81
C GLU A 110 17.57 -20.75 7.08
N ASP A 111 18.02 -19.71 6.37
CA ASP A 111 19.38 -19.18 6.49
C ASP A 111 19.66 -18.63 7.89
N VAL A 112 18.72 -17.88 8.47
CA VAL A 112 18.91 -17.32 9.82
C VAL A 112 18.95 -18.41 10.88
N MET A 113 18.21 -19.49 10.70
CA MET A 113 18.22 -20.63 11.62
C MET A 113 19.50 -21.47 11.53
N HIS A 114 20.26 -21.35 10.44
CA HIS A 114 21.58 -21.95 10.25
C HIS A 114 22.72 -20.96 10.52
N ASP A 115 22.48 -19.97 11.40
CA ASP A 115 23.44 -18.94 11.82
C ASP A 115 23.97 -18.04 10.68
N GLY A 116 23.26 -17.99 9.55
CA GLY A 116 23.45 -16.97 8.53
C GLY A 116 22.90 -15.63 8.98
N ARG A 117 23.32 -14.54 8.31
CA ARG A 117 22.70 -13.22 8.41
C ARG A 117 22.18 -12.82 7.04
N PRO A 118 21.00 -13.31 6.62
CA PRO A 118 20.46 -13.09 5.29
C PRO A 118 20.14 -11.61 5.07
N LEU A 119 20.55 -11.06 3.92
CA LEU A 119 20.31 -9.69 3.49
C LEU A 119 19.74 -9.73 2.06
N TYR A 120 18.45 -9.97 1.95
CA TYR A 120 17.76 -10.08 0.68
C TYR A 120 17.17 -8.75 0.21
N PHE A 121 17.79 -8.15 -0.81
CA PHE A 121 17.37 -6.88 -1.40
C PHE A 121 17.34 -7.01 -2.92
N GLY A 122 16.34 -7.73 -3.41
CA GLY A 122 16.09 -7.92 -4.84
C GLY A 122 15.70 -6.64 -5.56
N ASP A 123 15.51 -6.75 -6.86
CA ASP A 123 15.13 -5.62 -7.70
C ASP A 123 13.70 -5.17 -7.38
N LYS A 124 13.60 -4.06 -6.65
CA LYS A 124 12.31 -3.42 -6.33
C LYS A 124 11.58 -2.85 -7.55
N SER A 125 12.19 -2.88 -8.74
CA SER A 125 11.59 -2.46 -10.02
C SER A 125 11.31 -3.64 -10.95
N GLY A 126 11.61 -4.86 -10.53
CA GLY A 126 11.24 -6.10 -11.21
C GLY A 126 9.73 -6.34 -11.28
N PRO A 127 9.28 -7.36 -12.00
CA PRO A 127 7.86 -7.72 -12.08
C PRO A 127 7.23 -7.89 -10.70
N VAL A 128 5.95 -7.57 -10.58
CA VAL A 128 5.22 -7.80 -9.33
C VAL A 128 5.03 -9.29 -9.14
N GLU A 129 5.54 -9.82 -8.04
CA GLU A 129 5.37 -11.23 -7.70
C GLU A 129 3.92 -11.54 -7.36
N GLU A 130 3.37 -12.57 -7.98
CA GLU A 130 2.04 -13.10 -7.68
C GLU A 130 2.14 -14.11 -6.53
N ILE A 131 2.20 -13.56 -5.33
CA ILE A 131 2.26 -14.33 -4.09
C ILE A 131 0.86 -14.47 -3.54
N GLY A 132 0.43 -15.67 -3.19
CA GLY A 132 -0.80 -15.90 -2.46
C GLY A 132 -0.84 -15.12 -1.15
N ARG A 133 -2.01 -15.02 -0.52
CA ARG A 133 -2.16 -14.35 0.77
C ARG A 133 -3.18 -15.01 1.69
N VAL A 134 -3.01 -14.82 2.98
CA VAL A 134 -4.05 -15.06 3.98
C VAL A 134 -4.93 -13.81 4.07
N ILE A 135 -6.25 -13.96 4.17
CA ILE A 135 -7.15 -12.83 4.40
C ILE A 135 -7.15 -12.51 5.89
N THR A 136 -6.66 -11.33 6.25
CA THR A 136 -6.66 -10.81 7.61
C THR A 136 -7.74 -9.77 7.87
N THR A 137 -8.46 -9.36 6.81
CA THR A 137 -9.62 -8.47 6.91
C THR A 137 -10.86 -9.24 7.37
N GLY A 138 -11.88 -8.52 7.83
CA GLY A 138 -13.17 -9.14 8.19
C GLY A 138 -13.79 -9.92 7.00
N PRO A 139 -14.71 -10.83 7.28
CA PRO A 139 -15.17 -11.85 6.30
C PRO A 139 -15.93 -11.27 5.09
N GLY A 140 -16.27 -9.99 5.10
CA GLY A 140 -17.11 -9.38 4.05
C GLY A 140 -16.32 -8.60 2.98
N TRP A 141 -15.05 -8.25 3.21
CA TRP A 141 -14.28 -7.38 2.32
C TRP A 141 -12.80 -7.73 2.29
N ALA A 142 -12.13 -7.36 1.19
CA ALA A 142 -10.68 -7.53 1.05
C ALA A 142 -10.08 -6.42 0.18
N TYR A 143 -8.83 -6.08 0.47
CA TYR A 143 -8.06 -5.27 -0.46
C TYR A 143 -7.69 -6.08 -1.70
N LEU A 144 -7.72 -5.46 -2.87
CA LEU A 144 -7.22 -6.01 -4.12
C LEU A 144 -6.15 -5.06 -4.67
N ARG A 145 -4.89 -5.44 -4.48
CA ARG A 145 -3.76 -4.68 -5.01
C ARG A 145 -3.63 -4.93 -6.51
N ILE A 146 -3.61 -3.85 -7.31
CA ILE A 146 -3.54 -3.95 -8.78
C ILE A 146 -2.20 -3.50 -9.36
N ALA A 147 -1.38 -2.82 -8.59
CA ALA A 147 -0.06 -2.35 -9.00
C ALA A 147 0.86 -2.14 -7.79
N GLU A 148 2.14 -1.93 -8.05
CA GLU A 148 3.18 -1.66 -7.06
C GLU A 148 4.10 -0.53 -7.56
N GLY A 149 4.65 0.27 -6.63
CA GLY A 149 5.52 1.40 -6.95
C GLY A 149 4.77 2.64 -7.46
N CYS A 150 5.49 3.72 -7.74
CA CYS A 150 4.88 4.97 -8.17
C CYS A 150 5.88 5.84 -8.93
N ASP A 151 5.45 6.44 -10.04
CA ASP A 151 6.25 7.35 -10.87
C ASP A 151 5.85 8.83 -10.71
N ASN A 152 5.01 9.17 -9.73
CA ASN A 152 4.54 10.56 -9.55
C ASN A 152 5.58 11.48 -8.90
N TRP A 153 6.54 10.93 -8.15
CA TRP A 153 7.65 11.68 -7.51
C TRP A 153 7.21 12.91 -6.72
N CYS A 154 6.07 12.81 -6.02
CA CYS A 154 5.63 13.89 -5.14
C CYS A 154 6.73 14.23 -4.12
N ALA A 155 7.02 15.52 -3.91
CA ALA A 155 8.18 15.98 -3.13
C ALA A 155 8.17 15.52 -1.66
N PHE A 156 6.99 15.22 -1.12
CA PHE A 156 6.80 14.73 0.25
C PHE A 156 6.80 13.20 0.37
N CYS A 157 7.00 12.46 -0.74
CA CYS A 157 6.72 11.03 -0.79
C CYS A 157 7.98 10.20 -1.04
N ALA A 158 8.29 9.27 -0.15
CA ALA A 158 9.42 8.36 -0.28
C ALA A 158 9.12 7.08 -1.09
N ILE A 159 7.88 6.86 -1.53
CA ILE A 159 7.46 5.61 -2.20
C ILE A 159 8.31 5.26 -3.43
N PRO A 160 8.61 6.18 -4.37
CA PRO A 160 9.44 5.82 -5.52
C PRO A 160 10.83 5.28 -5.12
N ALA A 161 11.41 5.85 -4.06
CA ALA A 161 12.71 5.39 -3.54
C ALA A 161 12.62 4.03 -2.82
N ILE A 162 11.50 3.72 -2.17
CA ILE A 162 11.30 2.49 -1.39
C ILE A 162 10.80 1.35 -2.26
N ARG A 163 9.74 1.60 -3.08
CA ARG A 163 9.02 0.56 -3.83
C ARG A 163 9.32 0.53 -5.34
N GLY A 164 10.18 1.45 -5.81
CA GLY A 164 10.61 1.52 -7.21
C GLY A 164 9.57 2.12 -8.15
N ARG A 165 9.80 1.86 -9.47
CA ARG A 165 8.94 2.32 -10.55
C ARG A 165 7.55 1.72 -10.48
N TYR A 166 6.58 2.39 -11.10
CA TYR A 166 5.22 1.87 -11.23
C TYR A 166 5.19 0.58 -12.06
N ARG A 167 4.52 -0.44 -11.55
CA ARG A 167 4.35 -1.74 -12.20
C ARG A 167 2.93 -2.24 -11.99
N SER A 168 2.21 -2.44 -13.08
CA SER A 168 0.88 -3.06 -13.06
C SER A 168 1.00 -4.57 -12.86
N ARG A 169 0.08 -5.15 -12.11
CA ARG A 169 -0.15 -6.59 -12.16
C ARG A 169 -0.93 -6.95 -13.43
N ALA A 170 -0.73 -8.15 -13.92
CA ALA A 170 -1.44 -8.65 -15.09
C ALA A 170 -2.95 -8.71 -14.86
N LEU A 171 -3.75 -8.43 -15.90
CA LEU A 171 -5.20 -8.44 -15.84
C LEU A 171 -5.75 -9.76 -15.31
N ASP A 172 -5.28 -10.86 -15.89
CA ASP A 172 -5.76 -12.21 -15.59
C ASP A 172 -5.43 -12.61 -14.14
N ALA A 173 -4.25 -12.23 -13.63
CA ALA A 173 -3.85 -12.49 -12.24
C ALA A 173 -4.75 -11.74 -11.25
N ILE A 174 -5.07 -10.47 -11.53
CA ILE A 174 -5.97 -9.67 -10.70
C ILE A 174 -7.39 -10.26 -10.71
N VAL A 175 -7.90 -10.61 -11.88
CA VAL A 175 -9.24 -11.21 -12.03
C VAL A 175 -9.30 -12.59 -11.37
N GLN A 176 -8.24 -13.38 -11.47
CA GLN A 176 -8.16 -14.68 -10.81
C GLN A 176 -8.19 -14.53 -9.29
N GLU A 177 -7.40 -13.62 -8.71
CA GLU A 177 -7.44 -13.33 -7.28
C GLU A 177 -8.82 -12.84 -6.83
N ALA A 178 -9.48 -11.99 -7.62
CA ALA A 178 -10.83 -11.53 -7.32
C ALA A 178 -11.84 -12.68 -7.25
N LYS A 179 -11.72 -13.69 -8.14
CA LYS A 179 -12.56 -14.91 -8.11
C LYS A 179 -12.27 -15.77 -6.87
N GLU A 180 -11.02 -15.92 -6.50
CA GLU A 180 -10.61 -16.65 -5.29
C GLU A 180 -11.15 -15.98 -4.03
N LEU A 181 -11.07 -14.65 -3.94
CA LEU A 181 -11.64 -13.86 -2.85
C LEU A 181 -13.16 -14.03 -2.78
N ALA A 182 -13.84 -14.00 -3.93
CA ALA A 182 -15.28 -14.23 -4.00
C ALA A 182 -15.68 -15.65 -3.52
N ALA A 183 -14.90 -16.67 -3.89
CA ALA A 183 -15.08 -18.05 -3.43
C ALA A 183 -14.90 -18.22 -1.92
N LEU A 184 -14.04 -17.40 -1.30
CA LEU A 184 -13.84 -17.31 0.15
C LEU A 184 -14.95 -16.52 0.87
N GLY A 185 -15.94 -15.99 0.12
CA GLY A 185 -17.08 -15.28 0.69
C GLY A 185 -16.96 -13.75 0.74
N VAL A 186 -15.87 -13.17 0.24
CA VAL A 186 -15.69 -11.72 0.12
C VAL A 186 -16.78 -11.12 -0.75
N LYS A 187 -17.36 -10.00 -0.33
CA LYS A 187 -18.44 -9.28 -1.03
C LYS A 187 -18.00 -7.91 -1.55
N GLU A 188 -17.02 -7.30 -0.91
CA GLU A 188 -16.49 -6.01 -1.32
C GLU A 188 -14.99 -6.12 -1.61
N LEU A 189 -14.58 -5.68 -2.81
CA LEU A 189 -13.18 -5.50 -3.18
C LEU A 189 -12.81 -4.02 -3.04
N ILE A 190 -11.78 -3.74 -2.26
CA ILE A 190 -11.17 -2.42 -2.17
C ILE A 190 -9.93 -2.42 -3.08
N VAL A 191 -10.08 -1.82 -4.26
CA VAL A 191 -9.01 -1.75 -5.26
C VAL A 191 -7.98 -0.71 -4.84
N ILE A 192 -6.74 -1.14 -4.70
CA ILE A 192 -5.63 -0.31 -4.21
C ILE A 192 -4.36 -0.43 -5.05
N ALA A 193 -3.62 0.66 -5.09
CA ALA A 193 -2.21 0.78 -5.45
C ALA A 193 -1.71 2.11 -4.84
N GLN A 194 -0.48 2.53 -5.13
CA GLN A 194 -0.04 3.89 -4.83
C GLN A 194 -0.73 4.94 -5.74
N ASP A 195 -1.15 4.51 -6.92
CA ASP A 195 -1.97 5.25 -7.88
C ASP A 195 -2.70 4.23 -8.76
N ILE A 196 -4.01 4.03 -8.56
CA ILE A 196 -4.76 3.06 -9.34
C ILE A 196 -5.09 3.55 -10.76
N THR A 197 -5.12 4.88 -10.97
CA THR A 197 -5.50 5.46 -12.26
C THR A 197 -4.49 5.15 -13.37
N ARG A 198 -3.22 4.90 -13.01
CA ARG A 198 -2.16 4.54 -13.96
C ARG A 198 -2.15 3.09 -14.39
N TRP A 199 -2.99 2.24 -13.79
CA TRP A 199 -2.96 0.81 -14.13
C TRP A 199 -3.04 0.57 -15.64
N GLY A 200 -2.17 -0.29 -16.13
CA GLY A 200 -2.06 -0.63 -17.54
C GLY A 200 -1.11 0.25 -18.35
N THR A 201 -0.59 1.36 -17.80
CA THR A 201 0.30 2.26 -18.56
C THR A 201 1.56 1.54 -19.04
N ASP A 202 2.16 0.71 -18.20
CA ASP A 202 3.34 -0.10 -18.50
C ASP A 202 3.02 -1.35 -19.35
N LEU A 203 1.79 -1.87 -19.28
CA LEU A 203 1.34 -3.04 -20.03
C LEU A 203 0.82 -2.69 -21.43
N TYR A 204 0.09 -1.58 -21.55
CA TYR A 204 -0.67 -1.23 -22.77
C TYR A 204 -0.26 0.12 -23.37
N GLY A 205 0.73 0.81 -22.78
CA GLY A 205 1.19 2.14 -23.22
C GLY A 205 0.24 3.30 -22.87
N LYS A 206 -0.86 3.03 -22.16
CA LYS A 206 -1.84 4.03 -21.68
C LYS A 206 -2.53 3.59 -20.40
N PRO A 207 -3.04 4.53 -19.58
CA PRO A 207 -3.91 4.21 -18.47
C PRO A 207 -5.12 3.38 -18.94
N SER A 208 -5.41 2.29 -18.26
CA SER A 208 -6.42 1.30 -18.70
C SER A 208 -7.27 0.79 -17.52
N LEU A 209 -7.43 1.58 -16.46
CA LEU A 209 -8.21 1.18 -15.29
C LEU A 209 -9.66 0.79 -15.65
N ALA A 210 -10.29 1.50 -16.59
CA ALA A 210 -11.62 1.16 -17.06
C ALA A 210 -11.71 -0.26 -17.65
N LEU A 211 -10.68 -0.72 -18.36
CA LEU A 211 -10.59 -2.10 -18.86
C LEU A 211 -10.59 -3.10 -17.72
N LEU A 212 -9.75 -2.90 -16.71
CA LEU A 212 -9.69 -3.78 -15.53
C LEU A 212 -11.03 -3.82 -14.79
N LEU A 213 -11.66 -2.67 -14.56
CA LEU A 213 -12.92 -2.58 -13.84
C LEU A 213 -14.04 -3.32 -14.58
N ARG A 214 -14.09 -3.25 -15.92
CA ARG A 214 -15.05 -4.02 -16.73
C ARG A 214 -14.91 -5.53 -16.55
N GLU A 215 -13.72 -6.03 -16.30
CA GLU A 215 -13.53 -7.46 -16.02
C GLU A 215 -13.87 -7.79 -14.56
N LEU A 216 -13.51 -6.92 -13.61
CA LEU A 216 -13.82 -7.14 -12.20
C LEU A 216 -15.33 -7.14 -11.90
N VAL A 217 -16.13 -6.31 -12.57
CA VAL A 217 -17.59 -6.28 -12.38
C VAL A 217 -18.27 -7.57 -12.83
N LYS A 218 -17.64 -8.36 -13.72
CA LYS A 218 -18.14 -9.67 -14.16
C LYS A 218 -17.94 -10.77 -13.12
N VAL A 219 -17.07 -10.55 -12.11
CA VAL A 219 -16.80 -11.56 -11.09
C VAL A 219 -18.05 -11.83 -10.26
N GLU A 220 -18.53 -13.06 -10.34
CA GLU A 220 -19.67 -13.51 -9.54
C GLU A 220 -19.31 -13.56 -8.05
N GLY A 221 -20.26 -13.30 -7.18
CA GLY A 221 -20.06 -13.28 -5.74
C GLY A 221 -19.58 -11.93 -5.18
N ILE A 222 -18.89 -11.11 -5.97
CA ILE A 222 -18.53 -9.73 -5.61
C ILE A 222 -19.75 -8.82 -5.84
N ARG A 223 -20.07 -8.03 -4.82
CA ARG A 223 -21.19 -7.10 -4.80
C ARG A 223 -20.75 -5.65 -4.94
N TRP A 224 -19.59 -5.28 -4.38
CA TRP A 224 -19.09 -3.93 -4.36
C TRP A 224 -17.61 -3.88 -4.74
N ILE A 225 -17.24 -2.86 -5.53
CA ILE A 225 -15.88 -2.52 -5.91
C ILE A 225 -15.66 -1.08 -5.51
N ARG A 226 -14.79 -0.86 -4.54
CA ARG A 226 -14.42 0.47 -4.03
C ARG A 226 -13.06 0.87 -4.56
N LEU A 227 -12.92 2.14 -4.99
CA LEU A 227 -11.71 2.67 -5.59
C LEU A 227 -11.01 3.62 -4.61
N HIS A 228 -9.73 3.35 -4.31
CA HIS A 228 -8.90 4.20 -3.47
C HIS A 228 -7.64 4.66 -4.22
N TYR A 229 -7.15 5.86 -3.87
CA TYR A 229 -5.91 6.43 -4.43
C TYR A 229 -5.99 6.72 -5.93
N LEU A 230 -7.02 7.43 -6.33
CA LEU A 230 -7.17 7.97 -7.69
C LEU A 230 -6.36 9.27 -7.84
N TYR A 231 -5.73 9.42 -8.99
CA TYR A 231 -4.98 10.63 -9.29
C TYR A 231 -5.79 11.55 -10.20
N PRO A 232 -5.95 12.85 -9.88
CA PRO A 232 -6.90 13.72 -10.58
C PRO A 232 -6.57 13.93 -12.06
N GLU A 233 -5.28 13.95 -12.43
CA GLU A 233 -4.83 14.24 -13.80
C GLU A 233 -5.20 13.18 -14.83
N ILE A 234 -5.54 11.96 -14.42
CA ILE A 234 -5.68 10.81 -15.31
C ILE A 234 -7.13 10.30 -15.38
N MET A 235 -8.07 10.98 -14.74
CA MET A 235 -9.48 10.60 -14.76
C MET A 235 -10.16 11.04 -16.06
N ASP A 236 -10.21 10.15 -17.03
CA ASP A 236 -10.86 10.41 -18.32
C ASP A 236 -12.39 10.17 -18.29
N ASP A 237 -13.04 10.52 -19.38
CA ASP A 237 -14.50 10.40 -19.53
C ASP A 237 -14.95 8.93 -19.51
N GLU A 238 -14.17 8.00 -20.06
CA GLU A 238 -14.47 6.59 -20.10
C GLU A 238 -14.56 5.99 -18.70
N LEU A 239 -13.58 6.33 -17.85
CA LEU A 239 -13.55 5.87 -16.46
C LEU A 239 -14.71 6.48 -15.65
N ILE A 240 -14.97 7.79 -15.83
CA ILE A 240 -16.06 8.50 -15.15
C ILE A 240 -17.42 7.88 -15.51
N ASP A 241 -17.66 7.63 -16.80
CA ASP A 241 -18.91 7.03 -17.26
C ASP A 241 -19.09 5.60 -16.75
N LEU A 242 -18.03 4.81 -16.73
CA LEU A 242 -18.08 3.47 -16.16
C LEU A 242 -18.45 3.51 -14.67
N ILE A 243 -17.81 4.39 -13.89
CA ILE A 243 -18.12 4.57 -12.47
C ILE A 243 -19.56 5.02 -12.28
N ALA A 244 -20.05 5.94 -13.12
CA ALA A 244 -21.42 6.46 -13.03
C ALA A 244 -22.48 5.40 -13.28
N ASN A 245 -22.27 4.53 -14.27
CA ASN A 245 -23.30 3.62 -14.81
C ASN A 245 -23.21 2.18 -14.27
N GLU A 246 -22.11 1.79 -13.63
CA GLU A 246 -21.92 0.44 -13.12
C GLU A 246 -22.32 0.33 -11.65
N ASP A 247 -23.35 -0.44 -11.34
CA ASP A 247 -23.93 -0.56 -9.99
C ASP A 247 -22.98 -1.18 -8.97
N LYS A 248 -22.12 -2.10 -9.41
CA LYS A 248 -21.13 -2.73 -8.52
C LYS A 248 -20.03 -1.77 -8.10
N ILE A 249 -19.75 -0.70 -8.86
CA ILE A 249 -18.75 0.30 -8.50
C ILE A 249 -19.35 1.29 -7.52
N VAL A 250 -18.83 1.30 -6.30
CA VAL A 250 -19.33 2.18 -5.25
C VAL A 250 -19.10 3.65 -5.62
N LYS A 251 -20.15 4.48 -5.49
CA LYS A 251 -20.08 5.92 -5.78
C LYS A 251 -19.32 6.66 -4.67
N TYR A 252 -18.10 6.23 -4.43
CA TYR A 252 -17.16 6.75 -3.46
C TYR A 252 -15.78 6.81 -4.10
N LEU A 253 -15.20 8.00 -4.22
CA LEU A 253 -13.88 8.20 -4.81
C LEU A 253 -12.93 8.84 -3.81
N ASP A 254 -11.78 8.22 -3.62
CA ASP A 254 -10.69 8.75 -2.82
C ASP A 254 -9.63 9.36 -3.76
N ILE A 255 -9.59 10.70 -3.79
CA ILE A 255 -8.74 11.49 -4.69
C ILE A 255 -7.85 12.40 -3.84
N PRO A 256 -6.65 11.97 -3.44
CA PRO A 256 -5.72 12.77 -2.64
C PRO A 256 -5.18 13.95 -3.43
N ILE A 257 -5.79 15.13 -3.29
CA ILE A 257 -5.36 16.34 -4.00
C ILE A 257 -4.19 17.04 -3.32
N GLN A 258 -4.00 16.85 -2.03
CA GLN A 258 -2.94 17.36 -1.16
C GLN A 258 -3.05 18.85 -0.84
N HIS A 259 -3.30 19.72 -1.80
CA HIS A 259 -3.51 21.18 -1.65
C HIS A 259 -4.34 21.75 -2.81
N ILE A 260 -4.68 23.06 -2.76
CA ILE A 260 -5.42 23.75 -3.82
C ILE A 260 -4.68 24.97 -4.40
N ASN A 261 -3.68 25.48 -3.69
CA ASN A 261 -2.85 26.59 -4.16
C ASN A 261 -1.83 26.08 -5.19
N ASN A 262 -1.72 26.79 -6.34
CA ASN A 262 -0.87 26.35 -7.46
C ASN A 262 0.63 26.35 -7.13
N ASP A 263 1.10 27.27 -6.29
CA ASP A 263 2.52 27.32 -5.92
C ASP A 263 2.87 26.18 -4.98
N ILE A 264 1.99 25.85 -4.04
CA ILE A 264 2.16 24.69 -3.15
C ILE A 264 2.06 23.39 -3.95
N LEU A 265 1.08 23.23 -4.84
CA LEU A 265 0.98 22.06 -5.72
C LEU A 265 2.26 21.85 -6.55
N ARG A 266 2.81 22.93 -7.12
CA ARG A 266 4.08 22.87 -7.86
C ARG A 266 5.25 22.47 -6.98
N ARG A 267 5.34 22.98 -5.73
CA ARG A 267 6.37 22.59 -4.75
C ARG A 267 6.22 21.12 -4.33
N MET A 268 5.00 20.62 -4.26
CA MET A 268 4.68 19.21 -4.04
C MET A 268 4.98 18.31 -5.24
N ASN A 269 5.43 18.85 -6.37
CA ASN A 269 5.55 18.16 -7.65
C ASN A 269 4.24 17.50 -8.10
N ARG A 270 3.12 18.22 -7.90
CA ARG A 270 1.80 17.85 -8.46
C ARG A 270 1.63 18.51 -9.83
N HIS A 271 1.11 17.75 -10.78
CA HIS A 271 1.02 18.21 -12.18
C HIS A 271 -0.30 18.88 -12.52
N CYS A 272 -1.27 18.88 -11.59
CA CYS A 272 -2.55 19.58 -11.74
C CYS A 272 -2.55 20.95 -11.03
N THR A 273 -3.33 21.86 -11.56
CA THR A 273 -3.64 23.16 -10.95
C THR A 273 -4.86 23.08 -10.05
N GLY A 274 -5.02 24.06 -9.16
CA GLY A 274 -6.24 24.18 -8.34
C GLY A 274 -7.51 24.34 -9.17
N ASP A 275 -7.46 24.98 -10.33
CA ASP A 275 -8.61 25.15 -11.20
C ASP A 275 -8.99 23.84 -11.93
N GLU A 276 -8.00 23.06 -12.35
CA GLU A 276 -8.23 21.70 -12.90
C GLU A 276 -8.86 20.79 -11.85
N ILE A 277 -8.39 20.85 -10.61
CA ILE A 277 -8.99 20.09 -9.49
C ILE A 277 -10.45 20.51 -9.30
N ARG A 278 -10.75 21.81 -9.25
CA ARG A 278 -12.12 22.32 -9.12
C ARG A 278 -13.02 21.83 -10.25
N ALA A 279 -12.54 21.96 -11.49
CA ALA A 279 -13.27 21.53 -12.68
C ALA A 279 -13.55 20.01 -12.65
N LEU A 280 -12.56 19.19 -12.26
CA LEU A 280 -12.73 17.75 -12.13
C LEU A 280 -13.80 17.40 -11.08
N LEU A 281 -13.72 17.96 -9.88
CA LEU A 281 -14.68 17.67 -8.81
C LEU A 281 -16.11 18.08 -9.20
N GLN A 282 -16.29 19.22 -9.87
CA GLN A 282 -17.58 19.63 -10.42
C GLN A 282 -18.09 18.65 -11.47
N LYS A 283 -17.24 18.23 -12.41
CA LYS A 283 -17.56 17.24 -13.44
C LYS A 283 -17.98 15.90 -12.82
N LEU A 284 -17.23 15.40 -11.83
CA LEU A 284 -17.54 14.16 -11.13
C LEU A 284 -18.92 14.22 -10.46
N ARG A 285 -19.23 15.29 -9.74
CA ARG A 285 -20.54 15.47 -9.10
C ARG A 285 -21.70 15.59 -10.10
N ALA A 286 -21.46 16.24 -11.23
CA ALA A 286 -22.48 16.38 -12.27
C ALA A 286 -22.78 15.04 -12.96
N ARG A 287 -21.79 14.16 -13.09
CA ARG A 287 -21.92 12.89 -13.85
C ARG A 287 -22.21 11.68 -12.99
N ILE A 288 -21.88 11.70 -11.70
CA ILE A 288 -22.04 10.56 -10.80
C ILE A 288 -23.04 10.92 -9.68
N PRO A 289 -24.33 10.57 -9.83
CA PRO A 289 -25.33 10.85 -8.80
C PRO A 289 -24.98 10.14 -7.48
N GLY A 290 -25.13 10.85 -6.36
CA GLY A 290 -24.88 10.31 -5.03
C GLY A 290 -23.39 10.08 -4.70
N LEU A 291 -22.48 10.71 -5.46
CA LEU A 291 -21.04 10.59 -5.25
C LEU A 291 -20.61 11.10 -3.89
N VAL A 292 -19.84 10.30 -3.18
CA VAL A 292 -19.10 10.66 -1.97
C VAL A 292 -17.64 10.88 -2.36
N LEU A 293 -17.12 12.08 -2.11
CA LEU A 293 -15.73 12.45 -2.35
C LEU A 293 -14.93 12.43 -1.05
N ARG A 294 -13.83 11.69 -1.07
CA ARG A 294 -12.81 11.74 -0.04
C ARG A 294 -11.53 12.34 -0.62
N THR A 295 -10.84 13.13 0.18
CA THR A 295 -9.51 13.63 -0.13
C THR A 295 -8.56 13.56 1.06
N SER A 296 -7.27 13.64 0.78
CA SER A 296 -6.22 13.90 1.75
C SER A 296 -5.52 15.22 1.42
N LEU A 297 -5.20 15.98 2.45
CA LEU A 297 -4.52 17.26 2.38
C LEU A 297 -3.27 17.23 3.25
N ILE A 298 -2.24 17.96 2.85
CA ILE A 298 -1.03 18.21 3.64
C ILE A 298 -0.94 19.70 3.89
N THR A 299 -0.73 20.09 5.14
CA THR A 299 -0.53 21.49 5.56
C THR A 299 0.81 21.66 6.25
N GLY A 300 1.39 22.87 6.19
CA GLY A 300 2.69 23.17 6.77
C GLY A 300 3.87 22.75 5.87
N LEU A 301 3.65 22.58 4.58
CA LEU A 301 4.74 22.32 3.63
C LEU A 301 5.70 23.53 3.60
N PRO A 302 7.03 23.32 3.50
CA PRO A 302 7.97 24.42 3.34
C PRO A 302 7.57 25.38 2.21
N GLY A 303 7.30 26.65 2.58
CA GLY A 303 6.82 27.68 1.68
C GLY A 303 5.30 27.89 1.64
N GLU A 304 4.55 27.14 2.43
CA GLU A 304 3.15 27.45 2.73
C GLU A 304 3.11 28.52 3.85
N GLY A 305 2.43 29.62 3.57
CA GLY A 305 2.19 30.69 4.54
C GLY A 305 0.69 30.79 4.87
N GLU A 306 0.34 31.80 5.65
CA GLU A 306 -1.05 32.05 6.07
C GLU A 306 -2.00 32.24 4.89
N ALA A 307 -1.54 32.92 3.82
CA ALA A 307 -2.36 33.19 2.65
C ALA A 307 -2.72 31.91 1.86
N GLU A 308 -1.76 31.01 1.67
CA GLU A 308 -1.97 29.73 0.99
C GLU A 308 -2.87 28.81 1.83
N PHE A 309 -2.66 28.79 3.14
CA PHE A 309 -3.51 28.04 4.07
C PHE A 309 -4.95 28.57 4.10
N GLU A 310 -5.15 29.89 4.17
CA GLU A 310 -6.52 30.46 4.13
C GLU A 310 -7.21 30.18 2.78
N GLN A 311 -6.46 30.22 1.67
CA GLN A 311 -7.01 29.81 0.36
C GLN A 311 -7.51 28.36 0.38
N LEU A 312 -6.78 27.46 1.04
CA LEU A 312 -7.21 26.08 1.22
C LEU A 312 -8.48 25.99 2.07
N CYS A 313 -8.54 26.74 3.17
CA CYS A 313 -9.72 26.79 4.06
C CYS A 313 -10.96 27.33 3.36
N VAL A 314 -10.83 28.42 2.58
CA VAL A 314 -11.93 28.98 1.79
C VAL A 314 -12.44 27.95 0.78
N TRP A 315 -11.51 27.36 0.02
CA TRP A 315 -11.88 26.34 -0.95
C TRP A 315 -12.57 25.12 -0.31
N LEU A 316 -12.16 24.67 0.85
CA LEU A 316 -12.81 23.54 1.54
C LEU A 316 -14.27 23.83 1.89
N ARG A 317 -14.57 25.07 2.32
CA ARG A 317 -15.96 25.52 2.60
C ARG A 317 -16.83 25.49 1.34
N GLU A 318 -16.23 25.85 0.18
CA GLU A 318 -16.93 25.87 -1.12
C GLU A 318 -17.08 24.46 -1.70
N ALA A 319 -16.03 23.63 -1.62
CA ALA A 319 -15.98 22.31 -2.21
C ALA A 319 -16.92 21.29 -1.54
N ARG A 320 -17.28 21.51 -0.27
CA ARG A 320 -18.22 20.65 0.50
C ARG A 320 -17.93 19.16 0.33
N LEU A 321 -16.68 18.78 0.55
CA LEU A 321 -16.26 17.38 0.47
C LEU A 321 -16.82 16.58 1.65
N GLU A 322 -17.29 15.37 1.39
CA GLU A 322 -17.92 14.50 2.39
C GLU A 322 -16.90 13.92 3.38
N ARG A 323 -15.65 13.71 2.92
CA ARG A 323 -14.56 13.15 3.74
C ARG A 323 -13.25 13.88 3.45
N VAL A 324 -12.60 14.36 4.49
CA VAL A 324 -11.29 15.05 4.38
C VAL A 324 -10.37 14.55 5.48
N GLY A 325 -9.21 14.05 5.10
CA GLY A 325 -8.09 13.82 6.01
C GLY A 325 -7.07 14.94 5.87
N VAL A 326 -6.64 15.56 6.97
CA VAL A 326 -5.61 16.60 6.97
C VAL A 326 -4.41 16.11 7.75
N PHE A 327 -3.24 16.20 7.16
CA PHE A 327 -1.99 15.75 7.75
C PHE A 327 -0.99 16.91 7.85
N PRO A 328 -0.39 17.16 9.03
CA PRO A 328 0.71 18.09 9.12
C PRO A 328 1.92 17.51 8.37
N PHE A 329 2.66 18.37 7.68
CA PHE A 329 3.93 17.98 7.07
C PHE A 329 4.96 17.68 8.16
N SER A 330 5.65 16.55 8.08
CA SER A 330 6.68 16.11 9.01
C SER A 330 7.92 15.57 8.29
#